data_7e33572546e3ab891f2172591acb5e47
#
_entry.id   7e33572546e3ab891f2172591acb5e47
#
_cell.length_a   1.000
_cell.length_b   1.000
_cell.length_c   1.000
_cell.angle_alpha   90.00
_cell.angle_beta   90.00
_cell.angle_gamma   90.00
#
_symmetry.space_group_name_H-M   'P 1'
#
loop_
_entity.id
_entity.type
_entity.pdbx_description
1 polymer ?
#
loop_
_entity_poly.entity_id
_entity_poly.type
_entity_poly.pdbx_seq_one_letter_code
_entity_poly.pdbx_strand_id
1 'polypeptide(L)'
;MPLNLIKTYNSLLELDAFDEEERNASLMGIFKRDFVDSGNYFRQKKVLPTLSQGKNTLSIFFNHLVTMEDRLHRERIYDRNRAVRLHWIKYHLEERQPEHLQVFSVKDKVAIRTYLYDVQESYVIVLEPRPTATTQQPPSAVFSAPL
;
A
#
# COMPACT_ATOMS: atom_id res chain seq x y z
N MET A 1 -19.58 14.73 3.06
CA MET A 1 -18.32 14.07 2.73
C MET A 1 -18.18 12.81 3.57
N PRO A 2 -17.89 11.68 2.96
CA PRO A 2 -17.68 10.46 3.73
C PRO A 2 -16.57 10.63 4.76
N LEU A 3 -16.83 10.17 5.97
CA LEU A 3 -15.93 10.35 7.11
C LEU A 3 -14.50 9.87 6.84
N ASN A 4 -14.36 8.70 6.21
CA ASN A 4 -13.05 8.13 5.98
C ASN A 4 -12.21 8.93 4.97
N LEU A 5 -12.81 9.68 4.09
CA LEU A 5 -12.08 10.50 3.12
C LEU A 5 -11.39 11.71 3.75
N ILE A 6 -11.76 12.08 4.95
CA ILE A 6 -11.12 13.19 5.66
C ILE A 6 -10.09 12.73 6.70
N LYS A 7 -9.91 11.42 6.86
CA LYS A 7 -8.89 10.90 7.78
C LYS A 7 -7.49 11.22 7.26
N THR A 8 -6.61 11.56 8.17
CA THR A 8 -5.21 11.86 7.87
C THR A 8 -4.32 10.75 8.43
N TYR A 9 -3.04 10.82 8.08
CA TYR A 9 -2.06 9.92 8.65
C TYR A 9 -2.14 9.96 10.19
N ASN A 10 -1.90 8.79 10.79
CA ASN A 10 -1.98 8.51 12.21
C ASN A 10 -3.42 8.43 12.74
N SER A 11 -4.42 8.66 11.89
CA SER A 11 -5.80 8.31 12.20
C SER A 11 -6.15 7.02 11.49
N LEU A 12 -6.92 6.16 12.13
CA LEU A 12 -7.39 4.93 11.50
C LEU A 12 -8.73 5.17 10.82
N LEU A 13 -8.94 4.49 9.70
CA LEU A 13 -10.25 4.49 9.06
C LEU A 13 -11.28 3.81 9.96
N GLU A 14 -12.50 4.30 9.92
CA GLU A 14 -13.60 3.73 10.70
C GLU A 14 -14.41 2.79 9.82
N LEU A 15 -14.18 1.50 9.98
CA LEU A 15 -14.75 0.46 9.13
C LEU A 15 -15.60 -0.55 9.89
N ASP A 16 -15.48 -0.59 11.22
CA ASP A 16 -16.05 -1.67 12.02
C ASP A 16 -17.58 -1.67 12.07
N ALA A 17 -18.22 -0.51 11.87
CA ALA A 17 -19.66 -0.39 11.84
C ALA A 17 -20.29 -0.74 10.50
N PHE A 18 -19.48 -0.99 9.49
CA PHE A 18 -19.93 -1.26 8.13
C PHE A 18 -20.11 -2.75 7.87
N ASP A 19 -21.09 -3.10 7.05
CA ASP A 19 -21.12 -4.43 6.46
C ASP A 19 -20.03 -4.53 5.37
N GLU A 20 -19.91 -5.69 4.77
CA GLU A 20 -18.85 -5.95 3.79
C GLU A 20 -18.96 -5.02 2.57
N GLU A 21 -20.16 -4.80 2.07
CA GLU A 21 -20.39 -3.94 0.91
C GLU A 21 -20.05 -2.49 1.22
N GLU A 22 -20.52 -1.97 2.35
CA GLU A 22 -20.22 -0.61 2.78
C GLU A 22 -18.73 -0.41 3.05
N ARG A 23 -18.10 -1.38 3.66
CA ARG A 23 -16.66 -1.37 3.93
C ARG A 23 -15.86 -1.29 2.64
N ASN A 24 -16.19 -2.14 1.69
CA ASN A 24 -15.49 -2.17 0.40
C ASN A 24 -15.72 -0.88 -0.39
N ALA A 25 -16.91 -0.32 -0.33
CA ALA A 25 -17.18 0.96 -0.98
C ALA A 25 -16.36 2.09 -0.38
N SER A 26 -16.25 2.13 0.95
CA SER A 26 -15.43 3.15 1.63
C SER A 26 -13.95 3.00 1.30
N LEU A 27 -13.43 1.77 1.32
CA LEU A 27 -12.04 1.50 0.97
C LEU A 27 -11.75 1.80 -0.50
N MET A 28 -12.67 1.47 -1.40
CA MET A 28 -12.50 1.77 -2.82
C MET A 28 -12.47 3.27 -3.07
N GLY A 29 -13.23 4.06 -2.32
CA GLY A 29 -13.16 5.53 -2.39
C GLY A 29 -11.77 6.06 -2.06
N ILE A 30 -11.16 5.55 -0.99
CA ILE A 30 -9.79 5.89 -0.60
C ILE A 30 -8.80 5.44 -1.67
N PHE A 31 -8.93 4.20 -2.12
CA PHE A 31 -8.04 3.62 -3.13
C PHE A 31 -8.08 4.41 -4.43
N LYS A 32 -9.27 4.76 -4.88
CA LYS A 32 -9.44 5.54 -6.11
C LYS A 32 -8.77 6.89 -5.98
N ARG A 33 -8.99 7.58 -4.88
CA ARG A 33 -8.38 8.88 -4.64
C ARG A 33 -6.85 8.81 -4.65
N ASP A 34 -6.28 7.80 -3.97
CA ASP A 34 -4.84 7.74 -3.72
C ASP A 34 -4.06 7.04 -4.83
N PHE A 35 -4.66 6.07 -5.51
CA PHE A 35 -3.94 5.21 -6.45
C PHE A 35 -4.45 5.26 -7.88
N VAL A 36 -5.65 5.76 -8.12
CA VAL A 36 -6.24 5.81 -9.47
C VAL A 36 -6.24 7.24 -10.00
N ASP A 37 -6.77 8.17 -9.23
CA ASP A 37 -6.96 9.56 -9.68
C ASP A 37 -5.68 10.40 -9.60
N SER A 38 -4.68 9.92 -8.85
CA SER A 38 -3.39 10.62 -8.76
C SER A 38 -2.24 9.65 -8.92
N GLY A 39 -1.12 10.14 -9.44
CA GLY A 39 0.09 9.34 -9.54
C GLY A 39 0.76 9.19 -8.18
N ASN A 40 1.47 8.09 -8.00
CA ASN A 40 2.26 7.84 -6.81
C ASN A 40 3.74 7.85 -7.17
N TYR A 41 4.51 8.62 -6.42
CA TYR A 41 5.93 8.77 -6.64
C TYR A 41 6.66 8.66 -5.30
N PHE A 42 7.82 8.04 -5.34
CA PHE A 42 8.74 8.05 -4.23
C PHE A 42 10.07 8.57 -4.72
N ARG A 43 10.48 9.73 -4.21
CA ARG A 43 11.73 10.39 -4.59
C ARG A 43 11.90 10.46 -6.11
N GLN A 44 10.86 10.98 -6.78
CA GLN A 44 10.81 11.20 -8.22
C GLN A 44 10.70 9.93 -9.07
N LYS A 45 10.61 8.77 -8.44
CA LYS A 45 10.39 7.51 -9.14
C LYS A 45 8.93 7.11 -9.04
N LYS A 46 8.35 6.78 -10.17
CA LYS A 46 6.94 6.37 -10.21
C LYS A 46 6.75 5.03 -9.50
N VAL A 47 5.77 4.97 -8.62
CA VAL A 47 5.40 3.74 -7.91
C VAL A 47 4.21 3.12 -8.60
N LEU A 48 4.35 1.87 -9.02
CA LEU A 48 3.30 1.14 -9.72
C LEU A 48 2.89 -0.09 -8.91
N PRO A 49 1.65 -0.56 -9.07
CA PRO A 49 1.25 -1.82 -8.45
C PRO A 49 2.07 -2.98 -9.01
N THR A 50 2.31 -3.98 -8.18
CA THR A 50 2.99 -5.20 -8.60
C THR A 50 2.16 -5.91 -9.65
N LEU A 51 2.78 -6.24 -10.79
CA LEU A 51 2.13 -7.01 -11.83
C LEU A 51 2.00 -8.47 -11.41
N SER A 52 0.82 -9.02 -11.58
CA SER A 52 0.56 -10.42 -11.34
C SER A 52 0.01 -11.05 -12.61
N GLN A 53 0.82 -11.83 -13.29
CA GLN A 53 0.42 -12.64 -14.46
C GLN A 53 -0.26 -11.85 -15.58
N GLY A 54 0.10 -10.58 -15.75
CA GLY A 54 -0.43 -9.76 -16.85
C GLY A 54 -1.91 -9.40 -16.78
N LYS A 55 -2.56 -9.61 -15.65
CA LYS A 55 -3.99 -9.33 -15.46
C LYS A 55 -4.21 -7.92 -14.92
N ASN A 56 -5.48 -7.52 -14.79
CA ASN A 56 -5.88 -6.22 -14.28
C ASN A 56 -5.20 -5.94 -12.94
N THR A 57 -4.21 -5.07 -12.99
CA THR A 57 -3.32 -4.84 -11.86
C THR A 57 -3.97 -4.02 -10.74
N LEU A 58 -4.89 -3.11 -11.08
CA LEU A 58 -5.51 -2.26 -10.07
C LEU A 58 -6.41 -3.05 -9.12
N SER A 59 -7.21 -3.95 -9.66
CA SER A 59 -8.09 -4.79 -8.85
C SER A 59 -7.28 -5.72 -7.94
N ILE A 60 -6.23 -6.33 -8.48
CA ILE A 60 -5.33 -7.20 -7.72
C ILE A 60 -4.60 -6.41 -6.64
N PHE A 61 -4.13 -5.23 -6.98
CA PHE A 61 -3.43 -4.36 -6.05
C PHE A 61 -4.32 -3.94 -4.88
N PHE A 62 -5.54 -3.49 -5.17
CA PHE A 62 -6.49 -3.14 -4.13
C PHE A 62 -6.73 -4.31 -3.18
N ASN A 63 -7.01 -5.48 -3.75
CA ASN A 63 -7.23 -6.67 -2.94
C ASN A 63 -6.02 -7.00 -2.07
N HIS A 64 -4.82 -6.86 -2.62
CA HIS A 64 -3.58 -7.10 -1.88
C HIS A 64 -3.42 -6.14 -0.69
N LEU A 65 -3.85 -4.89 -0.86
CA LEU A 65 -3.68 -3.87 0.18
C LEU A 65 -4.64 -4.03 1.37
N VAL A 66 -5.78 -4.68 1.16
CA VAL A 66 -6.81 -4.78 2.20
C VAL A 66 -7.05 -6.21 2.70
N THR A 67 -6.33 -7.17 2.15
CA THR A 67 -6.44 -8.58 2.55
C THR A 67 -5.09 -9.19 2.84
N MET A 68 -5.10 -10.34 3.49
CA MET A 68 -3.92 -11.16 3.69
C MET A 68 -4.21 -12.58 3.23
N GLU A 69 -3.17 -13.35 2.94
CA GLU A 69 -3.34 -14.74 2.57
C GLU A 69 -3.52 -15.60 3.82
N ASP A 70 -4.61 -16.38 3.82
CA ASP A 70 -4.79 -17.44 4.81
C ASP A 70 -3.96 -18.66 4.40
N ARG A 71 -2.92 -18.95 5.16
CA ARG A 71 -1.98 -20.04 4.84
C ARG A 71 -2.60 -21.43 4.86
N LEU A 72 -3.66 -21.61 5.65
CA LEU A 72 -4.33 -22.92 5.74
C LEU A 72 -5.19 -23.20 4.52
N HIS A 73 -5.92 -22.21 4.05
CA HIS A 73 -6.88 -22.36 2.97
C HIS A 73 -6.41 -21.78 1.64
N ARG A 74 -5.27 -21.07 1.64
CA ARG A 74 -4.71 -20.37 0.49
C ARG A 74 -5.68 -19.36 -0.15
N GLU A 75 -6.56 -18.80 0.66
CA GLU A 75 -7.51 -17.78 0.26
C GLU A 75 -7.07 -16.42 0.78
N ARG A 76 -7.51 -15.36 0.09
CA ARG A 76 -7.31 -13.99 0.58
C ARG A 76 -8.46 -13.64 1.51
N ILE A 77 -8.15 -13.22 2.71
CA ILE A 77 -9.13 -12.81 3.70
C ILE A 77 -8.90 -11.34 4.09
N TYR A 78 -9.98 -10.66 4.46
CA TYR A 78 -9.93 -9.27 4.90
C TYR A 78 -8.94 -9.10 6.05
N ASP A 79 -8.03 -8.13 5.91
CA ASP A 79 -7.07 -7.78 6.95
C ASP A 79 -7.40 -6.38 7.45
N ARG A 80 -8.04 -6.31 8.63
CA ARG A 80 -8.44 -5.05 9.23
C ARG A 80 -7.25 -4.13 9.47
N ASN A 81 -6.13 -4.67 9.94
CA ASN A 81 -4.96 -3.85 10.24
C ASN A 81 -4.39 -3.16 9.00
N ARG A 82 -4.41 -3.83 7.87
CA ARG A 82 -4.03 -3.21 6.60
C ARG A 82 -5.07 -2.21 6.12
N ALA A 83 -6.33 -2.60 6.18
CA ALA A 83 -7.42 -1.80 5.61
C ALA A 83 -7.57 -0.46 6.32
N VAL A 84 -7.51 -0.42 7.64
CA VAL A 84 -7.69 0.82 8.40
C VAL A 84 -6.54 1.82 8.19
N ARG A 85 -5.44 1.37 7.57
CA ARG A 85 -4.26 2.19 7.29
C ARG A 85 -4.03 2.39 5.79
N LEU A 86 -5.01 2.12 4.97
CA LEU A 86 -4.86 2.22 3.51
C LEU A 86 -4.36 3.60 3.05
N HIS A 87 -4.85 4.66 3.67
CA HIS A 87 -4.48 6.04 3.34
C HIS A 87 -3.05 6.41 3.79
N TRP A 88 -2.43 5.61 4.65
CA TRP A 88 -1.07 5.89 5.11
C TRP A 88 -0.02 5.68 4.02
N ILE A 89 -0.31 4.84 3.04
CA ILE A 89 0.67 4.48 2.00
C ILE A 89 1.08 5.71 1.21
N LYS A 90 0.13 6.45 0.67
CA LYS A 90 0.44 7.67 -0.10
C LYS A 90 1.13 8.71 0.76
N TYR A 91 0.68 8.86 2.00
CA TYR A 91 1.28 9.79 2.94
C TYR A 91 2.78 9.53 3.13
N HIS A 92 3.14 8.27 3.31
CA HIS A 92 4.56 7.89 3.49
C HIS A 92 5.35 7.92 2.19
N LEU A 93 4.72 7.61 1.05
CA LEU A 93 5.41 7.76 -0.23
C LEU A 93 5.79 9.21 -0.50
N GLU A 94 5.00 10.15 -0.03
CA GLU A 94 5.29 11.58 -0.12
C GLU A 94 6.22 12.08 0.98
N GLU A 95 6.62 11.20 1.89
CA GLU A 95 7.53 11.50 3.01
C GLU A 95 7.09 12.72 3.83
N ARG A 96 5.81 12.77 4.19
CA ARG A 96 5.25 13.91 4.93
C ARG A 96 5.64 13.95 6.40
N GLN A 97 6.12 12.83 6.95
CA GLN A 97 6.65 12.74 8.31
C GLN A 97 8.02 12.07 8.28
N PRO A 98 9.03 12.72 7.69
CA PRO A 98 10.34 12.08 7.53
C PRO A 98 11.01 11.74 8.85
N GLU A 99 10.71 12.47 9.92
CA GLU A 99 11.26 12.20 11.25
C GLU A 99 10.77 10.87 11.86
N HIS A 100 9.63 10.36 11.39
CA HIS A 100 9.09 9.07 11.84
C HIS A 100 9.48 7.92 10.91
N LEU A 101 10.08 8.24 9.79
CA LEU A 101 10.27 7.28 8.71
C LEU A 101 11.74 6.93 8.53
N GLN A 102 12.05 5.66 8.63
CA GLN A 102 13.36 5.16 8.23
C GLN A 102 13.28 4.57 6.84
N VAL A 103 14.13 5.03 5.96
CA VAL A 103 14.22 4.53 4.58
C VAL A 103 15.54 3.82 4.42
N PHE A 104 15.49 2.54 4.05
CA PHE A 104 16.70 1.76 3.85
C PHE A 104 16.45 0.69 2.79
N SER A 105 17.54 0.25 2.17
CA SER A 105 17.48 -0.80 1.16
C SER A 105 18.20 -2.04 1.63
N VAL A 106 17.63 -3.20 1.31
CA VAL A 106 18.21 -4.49 1.63
C VAL A 106 18.42 -5.26 0.33
N LYS A 107 19.62 -5.78 0.15
CA LYS A 107 19.95 -6.62 -1.00
C LYS A 107 19.95 -8.07 -0.54
N ASP A 108 19.10 -8.88 -1.15
CA ASP A 108 19.15 -10.32 -0.98
C ASP A 108 19.65 -10.99 -2.27
N LYS A 109 19.53 -12.31 -2.37
CA LYS A 109 20.01 -13.06 -3.54
C LYS A 109 19.20 -12.81 -4.81
N VAL A 110 17.99 -12.28 -4.67
CA VAL A 110 17.03 -12.17 -5.78
C VAL A 110 16.84 -10.72 -6.19
N ALA A 111 16.78 -9.80 -5.24
CA ALA A 111 16.40 -8.42 -5.53
C ALA A 111 16.92 -7.46 -4.46
N ILE A 112 16.89 -6.18 -4.82
CA ILE A 112 17.08 -5.09 -3.85
C ILE A 112 15.69 -4.56 -3.53
N ARG A 113 15.36 -4.47 -2.24
CA ARG A 113 14.09 -3.90 -1.78
C ARG A 113 14.34 -2.68 -0.94
N THR A 114 13.53 -1.66 -1.12
CA THR A 114 13.57 -0.46 -0.30
C THR A 114 12.41 -0.50 0.67
N TYR A 115 12.72 -0.27 1.94
CA TYR A 115 11.76 -0.29 3.02
C TYR A 115 11.52 1.12 3.51
N LEU A 116 10.25 1.47 3.63
CA LEU A 116 9.80 2.68 4.31
C LEU A 116 9.19 2.24 5.63
N TYR A 117 9.92 2.43 6.71
CA TYR A 117 9.52 1.93 8.01
C TYR A 117 9.14 3.07 8.95
N ASP A 118 7.87 3.12 9.32
CA ASP A 118 7.37 4.04 10.31
C ASP A 118 7.67 3.46 11.69
N VAL A 119 8.65 4.01 12.36
CA VAL A 119 9.17 3.45 13.62
C VAL A 119 8.15 3.53 14.73
N GLN A 120 7.37 4.60 14.79
CA GLN A 120 6.41 4.81 15.88
C GLN A 120 5.20 3.90 15.75
N GLU A 121 4.74 3.69 14.51
CA GLU A 121 3.52 2.94 14.25
C GLU A 121 3.79 1.49 13.87
N SER A 122 5.05 1.09 13.77
CA SER A 122 5.46 -0.25 13.33
C SER A 122 4.81 -0.63 12.01
N TYR A 123 4.89 0.29 11.04
CA TYR A 123 4.23 0.16 9.75
C TYR A 123 5.27 0.19 8.64
N VAL A 124 5.19 -0.76 7.73
CA VAL A 124 6.22 -0.93 6.69
C VAL A 124 5.59 -0.94 5.31
N ILE A 125 6.20 -0.18 4.40
CA ILE A 125 5.93 -0.25 2.97
C ILE A 125 7.19 -0.79 2.30
N VAL A 126 7.04 -1.76 1.41
CA VAL A 126 8.16 -2.36 0.69
C VAL A 126 8.05 -2.02 -0.79
N LEU A 127 9.12 -1.45 -1.33
CA LEU A 127 9.22 -1.10 -2.74
C LEU A 127 10.30 -1.96 -3.40
N GLU A 128 9.99 -2.50 -4.56
CA GLU A 128 10.95 -3.26 -5.36
C GLU A 128 11.23 -2.53 -6.66
N PRO A 129 12.51 -2.38 -7.06
CA PRO A 129 12.81 -1.90 -8.40
C PRO A 129 12.31 -2.91 -9.41
N ARG A 130 11.65 -2.41 -10.44
CA ARG A 130 11.15 -3.26 -11.52
C ARG A 130 12.13 -3.24 -12.67
N PRO A 131 12.76 -4.38 -13.00
CA PRO A 131 13.64 -4.43 -14.14
C PRO A 131 12.87 -4.21 -15.44
N THR A 132 13.42 -3.39 -16.35
CA THR A 132 12.87 -3.20 -17.67
C THR A 132 13.92 -3.38 -18.74
N ALA A 133 13.44 -3.67 -19.93
CA ALA A 133 14.24 -3.57 -21.15
C ALA A 133 14.67 -2.13 -21.45
N THR A 134 13.95 -1.14 -20.93
CA THR A 134 14.34 0.26 -20.98
C THR A 134 14.68 0.70 -19.57
N THR A 135 15.76 1.33 -19.40
CA THR A 135 16.48 1.63 -18.16
C THR A 135 15.73 2.42 -17.10
N GLN A 136 14.42 2.58 -17.17
CA GLN A 136 13.73 3.53 -16.33
C GLN A 136 12.41 3.03 -15.74
N GLN A 137 12.35 1.75 -15.40
CA GLN A 137 11.18 1.32 -14.71
C GLN A 137 11.22 1.71 -13.23
N PRO A 138 10.15 2.35 -12.78
CA PRO A 138 10.08 2.72 -11.39
C PRO A 138 9.90 1.49 -10.50
N PRO A 139 10.23 1.59 -9.21
CA PRO A 139 9.94 0.52 -8.27
C PRO A 139 8.44 0.27 -8.17
N SER A 140 8.09 -0.97 -7.92
CA SER A 140 6.71 -1.33 -7.62
C SER A 140 6.50 -1.39 -6.11
N ALA A 141 5.29 -1.02 -5.68
CA ALA A 141 4.94 -1.06 -4.28
C ALA A 141 4.47 -2.45 -3.88
N VAL A 142 5.04 -2.98 -2.83
CA VAL A 142 4.55 -4.19 -2.17
C VAL A 142 4.23 -3.80 -0.75
N PHE A 143 2.98 -3.97 -0.36
CA PHE A 143 2.52 -3.57 0.95
C PHE A 143 2.79 -4.65 2.00
N SER A 144 3.19 -4.22 3.19
CA SER A 144 3.38 -5.11 4.32
C SER A 144 2.54 -4.63 5.50
N ALA A 145 1.92 -5.57 6.20
CA ALA A 145 1.13 -5.23 7.39
C ALA A 145 2.03 -4.74 8.53
N PRO A 146 1.47 -3.97 9.49
CA PRO A 146 2.20 -3.63 10.71
C PRO A 146 2.62 -4.88 11.47
N LEU A 147 3.76 -4.80 12.08
CA LEU A 147 4.30 -5.88 12.90
C LEU A 147 3.57 -5.98 14.24
#